data_f62d6d842ef200ce21b76f2185d76425
#
_entry.id   f62d6d842ef200ce21b76f2185d76425
#
_cell.length_a   1.000
_cell.length_b   1.000
_cell.length_c   1.000
_cell.angle_alpha   90.00
_cell.angle_beta   90.00
_cell.angle_gamma   90.00
#
_symmetry.space_group_name_H-M   'P 1'
#
loop_
_entity.id
_entity.type
_entity.pdbx_description
1 polymer ?
#
loop_
_entity_poly.entity_id
_entity_poly.type
_entity_poly.pdbx_seq_one_letter_code
_entity_poly.pdbx_strand_id
1 'polypeptide(L)'
;EEWARFMGNVRAVCERANKWGVRPVIHPHAGGYIEFADEIEKVVRDIPYEVAGLCLDTGHLYYSHMDPVEYLKKYADKLDYVHFKDVNETVYREVLGERIRFFDGCGKGAMCPIGTGSLDYPAIKQALSDIGYAGYITIEQERDPRNSDTSLRDVKASVDYLKSVGYKI
;
A
#
# COMPACT_ATOMS: atom_id res chain seq x y z
N GLU A 1 5.00 -22.92 13.27
CA GLU A 1 4.81 -23.86 12.13
C GLU A 1 4.01 -23.22 10.98
N GLU A 2 2.86 -22.58 11.23
CA GLU A 2 2.01 -21.99 10.19
C GLU A 2 2.71 -20.86 9.40
N TRP A 3 3.37 -19.94 10.09
CA TRP A 3 4.15 -18.87 9.46
C TRP A 3 5.25 -19.42 8.53
N ALA A 4 6.00 -20.41 8.97
CA ALA A 4 7.06 -20.99 8.16
C ALA A 4 6.52 -21.68 6.88
N ARG A 5 5.36 -22.35 7.00
CA ARG A 5 4.66 -22.94 5.85
C ARG A 5 4.16 -21.85 4.90
N PHE A 6 3.59 -20.77 5.43
CA PHE A 6 3.11 -19.62 4.64
C PHE A 6 4.27 -18.97 3.88
N MET A 7 5.37 -18.63 4.57
CA MET A 7 6.55 -18.05 3.92
C MET A 7 7.22 -19.01 2.91
N GLY A 8 7.19 -20.31 3.16
CA GLY A 8 7.63 -21.33 2.19
C GLY A 8 6.82 -21.28 0.89
N ASN A 9 5.49 -21.11 0.99
CA ASN A 9 4.61 -20.99 -0.18
C ASN A 9 4.84 -19.66 -0.91
N VAL A 10 4.96 -18.54 -0.18
CA VAL A 10 5.27 -17.22 -0.75
C VAL A 10 6.58 -17.27 -1.52
N ARG A 11 7.64 -17.83 -0.91
CA ARG A 11 8.95 -18.01 -1.56
C ARG A 11 8.82 -18.84 -2.83
N ALA A 12 8.14 -19.96 -2.80
CA ALA A 12 7.99 -20.86 -3.96
C ALA A 12 7.30 -20.15 -5.14
N VAL A 13 6.27 -19.32 -4.86
CA VAL A 13 5.59 -18.51 -5.88
C VAL A 13 6.54 -17.46 -6.45
N CYS A 14 7.27 -16.73 -5.60
CA CYS A 14 8.21 -15.70 -6.02
C CYS A 14 9.37 -16.27 -6.86
N GLU A 15 9.96 -17.39 -6.42
CA GLU A 15 11.02 -18.08 -7.17
C GLU A 15 10.52 -18.58 -8.54
N ARG A 16 9.24 -19.00 -8.60
CA ARG A 16 8.62 -19.39 -9.87
C ARG A 16 8.44 -18.19 -10.81
N ALA A 17 7.99 -17.05 -10.31
CA ALA A 17 7.87 -15.82 -11.09
C ALA A 17 9.23 -15.38 -11.66
N ASN A 18 10.27 -15.41 -10.82
CA ASN A 18 11.64 -15.08 -11.23
C ASN A 18 12.16 -15.96 -12.39
N LYS A 19 11.81 -17.25 -12.40
CA LYS A 19 12.17 -18.16 -13.51
C LYS A 19 11.57 -17.75 -14.86
N TRP A 20 10.49 -16.98 -14.84
CA TRP A 20 9.82 -16.43 -16.02
C TRP A 20 10.22 -14.98 -16.33
N GLY A 21 11.21 -14.45 -15.62
CA GLY A 21 11.67 -13.05 -15.79
C GLY A 21 10.70 -12.02 -15.23
N VAL A 22 9.77 -12.43 -14.37
CA VAL A 22 8.84 -11.52 -13.68
C VAL A 22 9.35 -11.24 -12.28
N ARG A 23 9.62 -9.98 -11.97
CA ARG A 23 10.04 -9.54 -10.63
C ARG A 23 8.84 -9.54 -9.67
N PRO A 24 8.79 -10.42 -8.67
CA PRO A 24 7.71 -10.42 -7.70
C PRO A 24 7.93 -9.35 -6.62
N VAL A 25 6.83 -8.80 -6.12
CA VAL A 25 6.82 -7.94 -4.95
C VAL A 25 5.79 -8.45 -3.94
N ILE A 26 6.07 -8.30 -2.66
CA ILE A 26 5.14 -8.63 -1.58
C ILE A 26 4.45 -7.34 -1.16
N HIS A 27 3.13 -7.38 -1.14
CA HIS A 27 2.27 -6.25 -0.82
C HIS A 27 1.58 -6.46 0.54
N PRO A 28 2.10 -5.84 1.64
CA PRO A 28 1.40 -5.80 2.92
C PRO A 28 0.07 -5.07 2.78
N HIS A 29 -1.01 -5.66 3.31
CA HIS A 29 -2.37 -5.22 3.03
C HIS A 29 -3.24 -5.29 4.28
N ALA A 30 -3.92 -4.19 4.61
CA ALA A 30 -4.87 -4.14 5.72
C ALA A 30 -5.98 -5.18 5.55
N GLY A 31 -6.32 -5.90 6.63
CA GLY A 31 -7.23 -7.04 6.60
C GLY A 31 -6.65 -8.31 5.97
N GLY A 32 -5.37 -8.31 5.60
CA GLY A 32 -4.66 -9.46 5.01
C GLY A 32 -3.89 -10.28 6.04
N TYR A 33 -3.04 -11.21 5.55
CA TYR A 33 -2.17 -12.06 6.38
C TYR A 33 -0.83 -11.41 6.71
N ILE A 34 -0.48 -10.34 6.02
CA ILE A 34 0.69 -9.50 6.27
C ILE A 34 0.16 -8.08 6.29
N GLU A 35 -0.05 -7.54 7.47
CA GLU A 35 -0.65 -6.22 7.69
C GLU A 35 0.23 -5.33 8.55
N PHE A 36 0.68 -5.82 9.72
CA PHE A 36 1.31 -5.02 10.75
C PHE A 36 2.84 -4.96 10.65
N ALA A 37 3.42 -3.98 11.33
CA ALA A 37 4.86 -3.69 11.32
C ALA A 37 5.74 -4.91 11.58
N ASP A 38 5.39 -5.71 12.60
CA ASP A 38 6.15 -6.91 12.97
C ASP A 38 6.03 -8.03 11.93
N GLU A 39 4.91 -8.07 11.20
CA GLU A 39 4.70 -9.02 10.11
C GLU A 39 5.52 -8.64 8.88
N ILE A 40 5.59 -7.35 8.55
CA ILE A 40 6.46 -6.83 7.47
C ILE A 40 7.92 -7.13 7.80
N GLU A 41 8.35 -6.90 9.05
CA GLU A 41 9.72 -7.23 9.50
C GLU A 41 10.04 -8.73 9.35
N LYS A 42 9.09 -9.60 9.71
CA LYS A 42 9.24 -11.05 9.52
C LYS A 42 9.36 -11.42 8.05
N VAL A 43 8.55 -10.81 7.17
CA VAL A 43 8.64 -11.03 5.72
C VAL A 43 10.01 -10.64 5.20
N VAL A 44 10.49 -9.44 5.52
CA VAL A 44 11.80 -8.93 5.06
C VAL A 44 12.95 -9.81 5.56
N ARG A 45 12.85 -10.36 6.76
CA ARG A 45 13.83 -11.31 7.31
C ARG A 45 13.80 -12.67 6.59
N ASP A 46 12.59 -13.18 6.30
CA ASP A 46 12.39 -14.56 5.83
C ASP A 46 12.45 -14.68 4.30
N ILE A 47 12.19 -13.59 3.56
CA ILE A 47 12.24 -13.53 2.09
C ILE A 47 13.36 -12.54 1.68
N PRO A 48 14.49 -13.02 1.18
CA PRO A 48 15.56 -12.15 0.68
C PRO A 48 15.11 -11.27 -0.49
N TYR A 49 15.70 -10.08 -0.61
CA TYR A 49 15.35 -9.12 -1.67
C TYR A 49 15.54 -9.69 -3.07
N GLU A 50 16.53 -10.57 -3.27
CA GLU A 50 16.78 -11.26 -4.54
C GLU A 50 15.59 -12.15 -4.96
N VAL A 51 14.81 -12.61 -3.98
CA VAL A 51 13.60 -13.43 -4.22
C VAL A 51 12.40 -12.55 -4.51
N ALA A 52 12.13 -11.55 -3.66
CA ALA A 52 11.04 -10.60 -3.84
C ALA A 52 11.34 -9.27 -3.15
N GLY A 53 10.91 -8.16 -3.77
CA GLY A 53 10.90 -6.85 -3.13
C GLY A 53 9.59 -6.59 -2.39
N LEU A 54 9.41 -5.33 -1.95
CA LEU A 54 8.18 -4.84 -1.35
C LEU A 54 7.41 -3.95 -2.32
N CYS A 55 6.10 -4.07 -2.28
CA CYS A 55 5.16 -3.07 -2.75
C CYS A 55 4.51 -2.43 -1.52
N LEU A 56 4.89 -1.20 -1.18
CA LEU A 56 4.30 -0.49 -0.05
C LEU A 56 3.16 0.41 -0.53
N ASP A 57 2.03 0.31 0.16
CA ASP A 57 0.84 1.12 -0.09
C ASP A 57 0.64 2.14 1.03
N THR A 58 0.53 3.41 0.65
CA THR A 58 0.43 4.52 1.61
C THR A 58 -0.82 4.44 2.48
N GLY A 59 -1.95 4.02 1.91
CA GLY A 59 -3.21 3.88 2.65
C GLY A 59 -3.23 2.68 3.57
N HIS A 60 -2.69 1.53 3.15
CA HIS A 60 -2.61 0.35 4.02
C HIS A 60 -1.66 0.57 5.20
N LEU A 61 -0.51 1.22 4.97
CA LEU A 61 0.40 1.59 6.06
C LEU A 61 -0.33 2.48 7.07
N TYR A 62 -0.98 3.56 6.61
CA TYR A 62 -1.71 4.48 7.49
C TYR A 62 -2.84 3.77 8.25
N TYR A 63 -3.64 2.97 7.54
CA TYR A 63 -4.74 2.21 8.13
C TYR A 63 -4.28 1.29 9.26
N SER A 64 -3.11 0.70 9.12
CA SER A 64 -2.49 -0.22 10.08
C SER A 64 -1.54 0.48 11.07
N HIS A 65 -1.75 1.78 11.33
CA HIS A 65 -1.01 2.61 12.29
C HIS A 65 0.50 2.76 12.01
N MET A 66 0.88 2.71 10.76
CA MET A 66 2.26 2.96 10.31
C MET A 66 2.33 4.27 9.53
N ASP A 67 3.34 5.10 9.79
CA ASP A 67 3.58 6.32 9.03
C ASP A 67 4.15 6.00 7.63
N PRO A 68 3.44 6.31 6.52
CA PRO A 68 3.94 6.01 5.19
C PRO A 68 5.30 6.62 4.88
N VAL A 69 5.59 7.84 5.37
CA VAL A 69 6.88 8.53 5.17
C VAL A 69 8.01 7.76 5.84
N GLU A 70 7.79 7.33 7.08
CA GLU A 70 8.75 6.55 7.84
C GLU A 70 9.03 5.20 7.15
N TYR A 71 7.96 4.47 6.78
CA TYR A 71 8.09 3.11 6.24
C TYR A 71 8.65 3.07 4.82
N LEU A 72 8.38 4.06 3.97
CA LEU A 72 9.04 4.20 2.67
C LEU A 72 10.56 4.39 2.84
N LYS A 73 10.98 5.22 3.80
CA LYS A 73 12.41 5.42 4.10
C LYS A 73 13.04 4.18 4.74
N LYS A 74 12.34 3.53 5.69
CA LYS A 74 12.81 2.34 6.40
C LYS A 74 13.15 1.18 5.46
N TYR A 75 12.34 0.98 4.43
CA TYR A 75 12.48 -0.13 3.49
C TYR A 75 12.95 0.29 2.09
N ALA A 76 13.62 1.43 1.98
CA ALA A 76 14.09 1.97 0.70
C ALA A 76 14.92 0.97 -0.12
N ASP A 77 15.75 0.14 0.53
CA ASP A 77 16.58 -0.89 -0.08
C ASP A 77 15.84 -2.17 -0.50
N LYS A 78 14.54 -2.26 -0.16
CA LYS A 78 13.65 -3.39 -0.49
C LYS A 78 12.46 -2.97 -1.37
N LEU A 79 12.32 -1.67 -1.65
CA LEU A 79 11.16 -1.08 -2.28
C LEU A 79 11.26 -1.16 -3.81
N ASP A 80 10.45 -2.01 -4.42
CA ASP A 80 10.37 -2.13 -5.88
C ASP A 80 9.13 -1.44 -6.46
N TYR A 81 8.06 -1.31 -5.68
CA TYR A 81 6.78 -0.78 -6.13
C TYR A 81 6.06 0.03 -5.05
N VAL A 82 5.26 1.00 -5.46
CA VAL A 82 4.48 1.84 -4.53
C VAL A 82 3.04 1.95 -5.01
N HIS A 83 2.10 1.77 -4.09
CA HIS A 83 0.71 2.13 -4.27
C HIS A 83 0.37 3.41 -3.51
N PHE A 84 -0.39 4.27 -4.16
CA PHE A 84 -0.96 5.46 -3.54
C PHE A 84 -2.45 5.25 -3.27
N LYS A 85 -2.83 5.43 -2.03
CA LYS A 85 -4.18 5.27 -1.51
C LYS A 85 -4.37 6.23 -0.35
N ASP A 86 -5.52 6.87 -0.25
CA ASP A 86 -5.80 7.82 0.82
C ASP A 86 -6.93 7.33 1.73
N VAL A 87 -6.94 7.79 2.97
CA VAL A 87 -7.83 7.30 4.02
C VAL A 87 -8.70 8.42 4.55
N ASN A 88 -10.01 8.21 4.52
CA ASN A 88 -11.00 9.10 5.14
C ASN A 88 -11.00 8.92 6.66
N GLU A 89 -10.41 9.86 7.38
CA GLU A 89 -10.22 9.80 8.83
C GLU A 89 -11.52 9.61 9.62
N THR A 90 -12.60 10.25 9.18
CA THR A 90 -13.89 10.17 9.87
C THR A 90 -14.45 8.75 9.81
N VAL A 91 -14.46 8.16 8.60
CA VAL A 91 -14.93 6.79 8.39
C VAL A 91 -13.97 5.79 9.04
N TYR A 92 -12.67 6.02 8.96
CA TYR A 92 -11.65 5.19 9.60
C TYR A 92 -11.86 5.08 11.11
N ARG A 93 -12.07 6.22 11.80
CA ARG A 93 -12.38 6.23 13.24
C ARG A 93 -13.66 5.47 13.58
N GLU A 94 -14.71 5.61 12.78
CA GLU A 94 -15.93 4.82 12.93
C GLU A 94 -15.65 3.32 12.79
N VAL A 95 -14.93 2.93 11.73
CA VAL A 95 -14.57 1.54 11.46
C VAL A 95 -13.80 0.91 12.63
N LEU A 96 -12.83 1.63 13.19
CA LEU A 96 -12.08 1.16 14.36
C LEU A 96 -12.95 1.10 15.61
N GLY A 97 -13.73 2.15 15.88
CA GLY A 97 -14.59 2.25 17.07
C GLY A 97 -15.66 1.17 17.12
N GLU A 98 -16.24 0.85 15.98
CA GLU A 98 -17.28 -0.18 15.83
C GLU A 98 -16.73 -1.57 15.50
N ARG A 99 -15.41 -1.72 15.37
CA ARG A 99 -14.72 -2.97 14.98
C ARG A 99 -15.25 -3.56 13.67
N ILE A 100 -15.50 -2.70 12.70
CA ILE A 100 -15.94 -3.09 11.36
C ILE A 100 -14.76 -3.73 10.63
N ARG A 101 -15.02 -4.82 9.90
CA ARG A 101 -13.96 -5.46 9.09
C ARG A 101 -13.49 -4.55 7.98
N PHE A 102 -12.24 -4.67 7.58
CA PHE A 102 -11.60 -3.81 6.58
C PHE A 102 -12.43 -3.62 5.31
N PHE A 103 -12.85 -4.70 4.65
CA PHE A 103 -13.61 -4.60 3.40
C PHE A 103 -15.02 -3.98 3.58
N ASP A 104 -15.65 -4.21 4.72
CA ASP A 104 -16.92 -3.53 5.05
C ASP A 104 -16.68 -2.03 5.27
N GLY A 105 -15.54 -1.65 5.86
CA GLY A 105 -15.09 -0.27 6.00
C GLY A 105 -14.80 0.40 4.65
N CYS A 106 -14.18 -0.31 3.71
CA CYS A 106 -14.00 0.17 2.33
C CYS A 106 -15.35 0.44 1.66
N GLY A 107 -16.34 -0.42 1.89
CA GLY A 107 -17.72 -0.21 1.44
C GLY A 107 -18.38 1.04 2.01
N LYS A 108 -17.98 1.47 3.22
CA LYS A 108 -18.40 2.73 3.85
C LYS A 108 -17.59 3.97 3.37
N GLY A 109 -16.54 3.77 2.59
CA GLY A 109 -15.68 4.84 2.09
C GLY A 109 -14.49 5.16 3.00
N ALA A 110 -13.97 4.17 3.74
CA ALA A 110 -12.73 4.32 4.51
C ALA A 110 -11.54 4.65 3.62
N MET A 111 -11.50 4.11 2.39
CA MET A 111 -10.58 4.53 1.35
C MET A 111 -11.24 5.58 0.46
N CYS A 112 -10.54 6.67 0.18
CA CYS A 112 -11.06 7.83 -0.52
C CYS A 112 -10.11 8.31 -1.64
N PRO A 113 -10.57 9.19 -2.56
CA PRO A 113 -9.70 9.79 -3.56
C PRO A 113 -8.52 10.53 -2.92
N ILE A 114 -7.34 10.39 -3.51
CA ILE A 114 -6.11 11.01 -3.03
C ILE A 114 -6.28 12.53 -2.96
N GLY A 115 -5.88 13.12 -1.82
CA GLY A 115 -6.03 14.53 -1.53
C GLY A 115 -7.34 14.91 -0.85
N THR A 116 -8.24 13.94 -0.63
CA THR A 116 -9.47 14.15 0.15
C THR A 116 -9.42 13.46 1.52
N GLY A 117 -8.36 12.74 1.79
CA GLY A 117 -8.12 12.01 3.03
C GLY A 117 -7.09 12.69 3.94
N SER A 118 -6.39 11.88 4.70
CA SER A 118 -5.50 12.30 5.80
C SER A 118 -4.02 12.24 5.48
N LEU A 119 -3.63 11.66 4.33
CA LEU A 119 -2.22 11.46 4.02
C LEU A 119 -1.56 12.73 3.48
N ASP A 120 -0.35 13.02 3.96
CA ASP A 120 0.47 14.14 3.50
C ASP A 120 1.26 13.76 2.23
N TYR A 121 0.65 13.91 1.07
CA TYR A 121 1.26 13.60 -0.22
C TYR A 121 2.48 14.46 -0.59
N PRO A 122 2.56 15.74 -0.21
CA PRO A 122 3.81 16.51 -0.26
C PRO A 122 4.96 15.85 0.51
N ALA A 123 4.72 15.40 1.75
CA ALA A 123 5.73 14.72 2.56
C ALA A 123 6.10 13.34 1.99
N ILE A 124 5.13 12.57 1.50
CA ILE A 124 5.36 11.29 0.81
C ILE A 124 6.22 11.50 -0.45
N LYS A 125 5.95 12.55 -1.24
CA LYS A 125 6.76 12.91 -2.41
C LYS A 125 8.20 13.20 -2.01
N GLN A 126 8.40 13.98 -0.94
CA GLN A 126 9.75 14.28 -0.45
C GLN A 126 10.47 13.02 0.00
N ALA A 127 9.77 12.11 0.72
CA ALA A 127 10.34 10.83 1.15
C ALA A 127 10.80 9.97 -0.05
N LEU A 128 9.98 9.85 -1.09
CA LEU A 128 10.34 9.12 -2.32
C LEU A 128 11.54 9.77 -3.04
N SER A 129 11.61 11.10 -3.05
CA SER A 129 12.76 11.82 -3.59
C SER A 129 14.02 11.58 -2.77
N ASP A 130 13.93 11.64 -1.44
CA ASP A 130 15.05 11.44 -0.52
C ASP A 130 15.71 10.06 -0.68
N ILE A 131 14.90 9.02 -0.95
CA ILE A 131 15.38 7.65 -1.17
C ILE A 131 15.74 7.37 -2.64
N GLY A 132 15.60 8.34 -3.54
CA GLY A 132 15.90 8.18 -4.96
C GLY A 132 14.96 7.20 -5.68
N TYR A 133 13.71 7.06 -5.23
CA TYR A 133 12.76 6.16 -5.86
C TYR A 133 12.42 6.60 -7.29
N ALA A 134 12.67 5.70 -8.26
CA ALA A 134 12.41 5.92 -9.69
C ALA A 134 11.49 4.86 -10.31
N GLY A 135 10.83 4.07 -9.48
CA GLY A 135 9.88 3.05 -9.91
C GLY A 135 8.49 3.61 -10.26
N TYR A 136 7.60 2.70 -10.61
CA TYR A 136 6.21 3.05 -10.89
C TYR A 136 5.42 3.28 -9.60
N ILE A 137 4.40 4.15 -9.72
CA ILE A 137 3.41 4.40 -8.68
C ILE A 137 2.04 4.09 -9.26
N THR A 138 1.27 3.23 -8.59
CA THR A 138 -0.12 2.96 -8.94
C THR A 138 -1.05 3.73 -8.02
N ILE A 139 -1.99 4.48 -8.59
CA ILE A 139 -3.14 5.00 -7.84
C ILE A 139 -4.13 3.86 -7.65
N GLU A 140 -4.38 3.48 -6.41
CA GLU A 140 -5.31 2.43 -6.07
C GLU A 140 -6.52 2.96 -5.29
N GLN A 141 -7.72 2.53 -5.68
CA GLN A 141 -8.97 2.98 -5.09
C GLN A 141 -9.81 1.77 -4.69
N GLU A 142 -9.76 1.39 -3.43
CA GLU A 142 -10.64 0.38 -2.88
C GLU A 142 -12.01 0.95 -2.56
N ARG A 143 -13.05 0.23 -2.99
CA ARG A 143 -14.44 0.61 -2.79
C ARG A 143 -15.38 -0.58 -2.93
N ASP A 144 -16.62 -0.38 -2.60
CA ASP A 144 -17.67 -1.31 -2.97
C ASP A 144 -17.76 -1.41 -4.51
N PRO A 145 -17.64 -2.61 -5.11
CA PRO A 145 -17.75 -2.79 -6.55
C PRO A 145 -19.05 -2.27 -7.17
N ARG A 146 -20.12 -2.17 -6.37
CA ARG A 146 -21.40 -1.61 -6.79
C ARG A 146 -21.34 -0.11 -7.09
N ASN A 147 -20.31 0.58 -6.59
CA ASN A 147 -20.08 2.02 -6.78
C ASN A 147 -19.00 2.28 -7.84
N SER A 148 -18.81 1.38 -8.80
CA SER A 148 -17.76 1.46 -9.84
C SER A 148 -17.98 2.59 -10.86
N ASP A 149 -19.19 3.10 -11.00
CA ASP A 149 -19.55 4.21 -11.88
C ASP A 149 -18.81 5.52 -11.58
N THR A 150 -18.36 5.72 -10.34
CA THR A 150 -17.58 6.90 -9.92
C THR A 150 -16.07 6.71 -10.07
N SER A 151 -15.56 5.52 -10.39
CA SER A 151 -14.14 5.18 -10.36
C SER A 151 -13.28 6.09 -11.22
N LEU A 152 -13.69 6.35 -12.46
CA LEU A 152 -12.92 7.20 -13.38
C LEU A 152 -12.85 8.67 -12.87
N ARG A 153 -13.94 9.19 -12.34
CA ARG A 153 -14.00 10.54 -11.75
C ARG A 153 -13.03 10.66 -10.58
N ASP A 154 -13.02 9.67 -9.70
CA ASP A 154 -12.26 9.68 -8.46
C ASP A 154 -10.76 9.48 -8.70
N VAL A 155 -10.40 8.59 -9.64
CA VAL A 155 -9.00 8.47 -10.10
C VAL A 155 -8.53 9.75 -10.78
N LYS A 156 -9.37 10.38 -11.62
CA LYS A 156 -9.03 11.67 -12.23
C LYS A 156 -8.79 12.77 -11.18
N ALA A 157 -9.65 12.86 -10.18
CA ALA A 157 -9.47 13.82 -9.08
C ALA A 157 -8.16 13.57 -8.32
N SER A 158 -7.81 12.31 -8.06
CA SER A 158 -6.53 11.91 -7.46
C SER A 158 -5.33 12.35 -8.31
N VAL A 159 -5.38 12.14 -9.63
CA VAL A 159 -4.34 12.59 -10.56
C VAL A 159 -4.20 14.11 -10.56
N ASP A 160 -5.33 14.83 -10.63
CA ASP A 160 -5.34 16.30 -10.65
C ASP A 160 -4.74 16.88 -9.35
N TYR A 161 -5.06 16.28 -8.19
CA TYR A 161 -4.46 16.66 -6.91
C TYR A 161 -2.96 16.37 -6.89
N LEU A 162 -2.52 15.17 -7.27
CA LEU A 162 -1.09 14.81 -7.29
C LEU A 162 -0.28 15.75 -8.17
N LYS A 163 -0.81 16.14 -9.35
CA LYS A 163 -0.20 17.16 -10.20
C LYS A 163 -0.09 18.50 -9.50
N SER A 164 -1.14 18.93 -8.77
CA SER A 164 -1.15 20.22 -8.06
C SER A 164 -0.08 20.31 -6.97
N VAL A 165 0.30 19.17 -6.36
CA VAL A 165 1.38 19.08 -5.37
C VAL A 165 2.73 18.65 -5.99
N GLY A 166 2.81 18.68 -7.32
CA GLY A 166 4.05 18.63 -8.09
C GLY A 166 4.55 17.23 -8.45
N TYR A 167 3.68 16.20 -8.42
CA TYR A 167 4.03 14.93 -9.07
C TYR A 167 4.01 15.08 -10.59
N LYS A 168 4.96 14.40 -11.25
CA LYS A 168 5.02 14.34 -12.72
C LYS A 168 4.29 13.09 -13.18
N ILE A 169 3.10 13.25 -13.74
CA ILE A 169 2.20 12.18 -14.20
C ILE A 169 1.80 12.47 -15.64
#